data_dc6a3760298c1e100c74bd2d47c76e18
#
_entry.id   dc6a3760298c1e100c74bd2d47c76e18
#
_cell.length_a   1.000
_cell.length_b   1.000
_cell.length_c   1.000
_cell.angle_alpha   90.00
_cell.angle_beta   90.00
_cell.angle_gamma   90.00
#
_symmetry.space_group_name_H-M   'P 1'
#
loop_
_entity.id
_entity.type
_entity.pdbx_description
1 polymer ?
#
loop_
_entity_poly.entity_id
_entity_poly.type
_entity_poly.pdbx_seq_one_letter_code
_entity_poly.pdbx_strand_id
1 'polypeptide(L)'
;MTTKLRVGVIGYGYWGPNLIRNFSACPATEVLAVCDSSPRQIEALRTNLSHVKAVQSVDELLELKPDAVAIATPVSTHHALATRCLEAGIHVLVEKPLAATSREAESLVELAAREGCVLMVDHTYLFSNPVRRIREIIEAGELGDLYYVDSVRINLGLFQRDVNVIWDLAPHDLSIVDHVLGRDARSISAWGCGHADPDLEDIAYVNVDYDDRMLASFHVNWLSPVKVRQMIFAGSRKSLIFNEMNTAEPIKIYDRGIELGESPEDRRKLLVNYRSGDVWSPHVDHGEALQGVVSHFAECIRTNQSPISDGRLGLRVVRLLESATRSIRAQGGRVVLSQGKYINGEGSERSAGHGELSQDRARRPAREKHKDALLC
;
A
#
# COMPACT_ATOMS: atom_id res chain seq x y z
N MET A 1 13.70 -22.15 -26.22
CA MET A 1 13.51 -20.71 -25.97
C MET A 1 12.10 -20.56 -25.42
N THR A 2 11.93 -20.04 -24.23
CA THR A 2 10.61 -19.76 -23.66
C THR A 2 9.98 -18.60 -24.45
N THR A 3 8.73 -18.80 -24.91
CA THR A 3 7.98 -17.77 -25.64
C THR A 3 7.80 -16.56 -24.73
N LYS A 4 8.08 -15.35 -25.24
CA LYS A 4 7.85 -14.12 -24.49
C LYS A 4 6.36 -13.86 -24.33
N LEU A 5 5.96 -13.31 -23.18
CA LEU A 5 4.60 -12.85 -22.96
C LEU A 5 4.35 -11.57 -23.77
N ARG A 6 3.26 -11.57 -24.54
CA ARG A 6 2.83 -10.45 -25.39
C ARG A 6 1.97 -9.50 -24.55
N VAL A 7 2.51 -8.32 -24.25
CA VAL A 7 1.87 -7.38 -23.32
C VAL A 7 1.29 -6.19 -24.09
N GLY A 8 0.01 -5.92 -23.86
CA GLY A 8 -0.62 -4.66 -24.26
C GLY A 8 -0.49 -3.63 -23.15
N VAL A 9 -0.33 -2.35 -23.50
CA VAL A 9 -0.37 -1.26 -22.51
C VAL A 9 -1.55 -0.34 -22.84
N ILE A 10 -2.39 -0.03 -21.85
CA ILE A 10 -3.51 0.90 -21.98
C ILE A 10 -3.18 2.17 -21.19
N GLY A 11 -3.07 3.30 -21.91
CA GLY A 11 -2.68 4.61 -21.38
C GLY A 11 -1.24 4.96 -21.71
N TYR A 12 -1.05 6.06 -22.48
CA TYR A 12 0.24 6.67 -22.81
C TYR A 12 0.36 8.06 -22.16
N GLY A 13 -0.15 8.16 -20.92
CA GLY A 13 -0.04 9.35 -20.09
C GLY A 13 1.32 9.45 -19.39
N TYR A 14 1.32 9.97 -18.16
CA TYR A 14 2.54 10.17 -17.37
C TYR A 14 3.29 8.87 -17.05
N TRP A 15 2.57 7.79 -16.70
CA TRP A 15 3.16 6.54 -16.24
C TRP A 15 3.36 5.50 -17.35
N GLY A 16 2.52 5.51 -18.37
CA GLY A 16 2.59 4.57 -19.50
C GLY A 16 3.97 4.38 -20.11
N PRO A 17 4.75 5.45 -20.45
CA PRO A 17 6.10 5.33 -20.97
C PRO A 17 7.06 4.54 -20.09
N ASN A 18 6.92 4.63 -18.74
CA ASN A 18 7.74 3.88 -17.79
C ASN A 18 7.44 2.38 -17.85
N LEU A 19 6.16 2.00 -17.90
CA LEU A 19 5.74 0.61 -18.05
C LEU A 19 6.22 0.04 -19.38
N ILE A 20 6.03 0.75 -20.49
CA ILE A 20 6.48 0.32 -21.83
C ILE A 20 7.99 0.06 -21.83
N ARG A 21 8.78 0.98 -21.28
CA ARG A 21 10.23 0.83 -21.17
C ARG A 21 10.62 -0.43 -20.38
N ASN A 22 9.98 -0.66 -19.24
CA ASN A 22 10.29 -1.81 -18.38
C ASN A 22 9.83 -3.14 -18.99
N PHE A 23 8.64 -3.19 -19.60
CA PHE A 23 8.19 -4.38 -20.35
C PHE A 23 9.08 -4.68 -21.55
N SER A 24 9.54 -3.66 -22.28
CA SER A 24 10.46 -3.84 -23.41
C SER A 24 11.84 -4.32 -22.98
N ALA A 25 12.31 -3.90 -21.79
CA ALA A 25 13.60 -4.30 -21.24
C ALA A 25 13.57 -5.70 -20.58
N CYS A 26 12.41 -6.19 -20.18
CA CYS A 26 12.27 -7.50 -19.53
C CYS A 26 12.45 -8.63 -20.56
N PRO A 27 13.39 -9.58 -20.34
CA PRO A 27 13.62 -10.68 -21.28
C PRO A 27 12.41 -11.62 -21.46
N ALA A 28 11.51 -11.66 -20.47
CA ALA A 28 10.34 -12.55 -20.45
C ALA A 28 9.11 -11.96 -21.17
N THR A 29 9.17 -10.69 -21.58
CA THR A 29 8.02 -9.98 -22.16
C THR A 29 8.37 -9.30 -23.49
N GLU A 30 7.35 -8.96 -24.25
CA GLU A 30 7.43 -8.05 -25.40
C GLU A 30 6.20 -7.15 -25.43
N VAL A 31 6.38 -5.88 -25.75
CA VAL A 31 5.26 -4.94 -25.89
C VAL A 31 4.62 -5.14 -27.27
N LEU A 32 3.40 -5.68 -27.27
CA LEU A 32 2.64 -6.00 -28.47
C LEU A 32 2.05 -4.74 -29.12
N ALA A 33 1.39 -3.91 -28.30
CA ALA A 33 0.76 -2.68 -28.74
C ALA A 33 0.50 -1.76 -27.53
N VAL A 34 0.33 -0.46 -27.82
CA VAL A 34 -0.08 0.54 -26.83
C VAL A 34 -1.37 1.18 -27.30
N CYS A 35 -2.35 1.23 -26.39
CA CYS A 35 -3.67 1.81 -26.61
C CYS A 35 -3.81 3.14 -25.87
N ASP A 36 -4.25 4.17 -26.55
CA ASP A 36 -4.67 5.43 -25.95
C ASP A 36 -5.84 6.04 -26.74
N SER A 37 -6.85 6.55 -26.05
CA SER A 37 -8.01 7.17 -26.71
C SER A 37 -7.74 8.57 -27.25
N SER A 38 -6.65 9.21 -26.78
CA SER A 38 -6.26 10.55 -27.22
C SER A 38 -5.45 10.52 -28.53
N PRO A 39 -5.94 11.15 -29.60
CA PRO A 39 -5.18 11.26 -30.86
C PRO A 39 -3.79 11.89 -30.66
N ARG A 40 -3.67 12.84 -29.72
CA ARG A 40 -2.41 13.50 -29.37
C ARG A 40 -1.41 12.50 -28.79
N GLN A 41 -1.87 11.61 -27.90
CA GLN A 41 -0.99 10.60 -27.31
C GLN A 41 -0.60 9.54 -28.32
N ILE A 42 -1.49 9.16 -29.20
CA ILE A 42 -1.19 8.25 -30.32
C ILE A 42 -0.12 8.82 -31.25
N GLU A 43 -0.19 10.11 -31.59
CA GLU A 43 0.83 10.76 -32.43
C GLU A 43 2.18 10.85 -31.70
N ALA A 44 2.17 11.19 -30.40
CA ALA A 44 3.38 11.18 -29.58
C ALA A 44 3.99 9.78 -29.48
N LEU A 45 3.18 8.74 -29.34
CA LEU A 45 3.62 7.35 -29.33
C LEU A 45 4.29 6.96 -30.64
N ARG A 46 3.67 7.26 -31.79
CA ARG A 46 4.22 6.97 -33.12
C ARG A 46 5.55 7.64 -33.35
N THR A 47 5.71 8.86 -32.83
CA THR A 47 6.96 9.62 -32.94
C THR A 47 8.06 9.05 -32.06
N ASN A 48 7.74 8.73 -30.80
CA ASN A 48 8.73 8.33 -29.80
C ASN A 48 9.07 6.84 -29.83
N LEU A 49 8.12 5.99 -30.23
CA LEU A 49 8.19 4.53 -30.20
C LEU A 49 7.65 3.92 -31.50
N SER A 50 8.21 4.33 -32.65
CA SER A 50 7.75 3.95 -33.98
C SER A 50 7.72 2.43 -34.25
N HIS A 51 8.45 1.65 -33.47
CA HIS A 51 8.47 0.19 -33.55
C HIS A 51 7.34 -0.50 -32.77
N VAL A 52 6.59 0.24 -31.96
CA VAL A 52 5.47 -0.28 -31.17
C VAL A 52 4.15 0.06 -31.88
N LYS A 53 3.28 -0.93 -32.02
CA LYS A 53 1.96 -0.72 -32.63
C LYS A 53 1.11 0.19 -31.74
N ALA A 54 0.58 1.28 -32.33
CA ALA A 54 -0.36 2.20 -31.69
C ALA A 54 -1.79 1.88 -32.12
N VAL A 55 -2.71 1.71 -31.15
CA VAL A 55 -4.14 1.49 -31.37
C VAL A 55 -4.97 2.51 -30.59
N GLN A 56 -6.18 2.85 -31.05
CA GLN A 56 -7.01 3.89 -30.44
C GLN A 56 -8.12 3.35 -29.55
N SER A 57 -8.43 2.08 -29.64
CA SER A 57 -9.46 1.45 -28.83
C SER A 57 -8.96 0.17 -28.14
N VAL A 58 -9.60 -0.14 -27.04
CA VAL A 58 -9.34 -1.39 -26.31
C VAL A 58 -9.74 -2.60 -27.16
N ASP A 59 -10.78 -2.47 -27.99
CA ASP A 59 -11.21 -3.56 -28.90
C ASP A 59 -10.10 -3.92 -29.88
N GLU A 60 -9.49 -2.90 -30.52
CA GLU A 60 -8.34 -3.11 -31.42
C GLU A 60 -7.16 -3.80 -30.67
N LEU A 61 -6.95 -3.46 -29.38
CA LEU A 61 -5.92 -4.11 -28.59
C LEU A 61 -6.25 -5.58 -28.32
N LEU A 62 -7.48 -5.86 -27.92
CA LEU A 62 -7.93 -7.23 -27.61
C LEU A 62 -7.96 -8.13 -28.85
N GLU A 63 -8.26 -7.61 -30.03
CA GLU A 63 -8.18 -8.34 -31.30
C GLU A 63 -6.75 -8.87 -31.60
N LEU A 64 -5.72 -8.21 -31.06
CA LEU A 64 -4.34 -8.67 -31.18
C LEU A 64 -4.02 -9.85 -30.25
N LYS A 65 -4.95 -10.24 -29.37
CA LYS A 65 -4.84 -11.34 -28.42
C LYS A 65 -3.57 -11.25 -27.56
N PRO A 66 -3.40 -10.19 -26.74
CA PRO A 66 -2.30 -10.12 -25.78
C PRO A 66 -2.45 -11.22 -24.72
N ASP A 67 -1.33 -11.71 -24.19
CA ASP A 67 -1.33 -12.61 -23.03
C ASP A 67 -1.63 -11.85 -21.73
N ALA A 68 -1.19 -10.59 -21.67
CA ALA A 68 -1.38 -9.71 -20.53
C ALA A 68 -1.58 -8.25 -20.96
N VAL A 69 -2.21 -7.47 -20.08
CA VAL A 69 -2.40 -6.03 -20.27
C VAL A 69 -1.96 -5.27 -19.02
N ALA A 70 -1.23 -4.16 -19.22
CA ALA A 70 -0.93 -3.18 -18.19
C ALA A 70 -1.82 -1.93 -18.37
N ILE A 71 -2.52 -1.50 -17.32
CA ILE A 71 -3.45 -0.38 -17.34
C ILE A 71 -2.83 0.79 -16.56
N ALA A 72 -2.56 1.90 -17.28
CA ALA A 72 -1.95 3.13 -16.76
C ALA A 72 -2.79 4.37 -17.09
N THR A 73 -4.06 4.28 -16.84
CA THR A 73 -5.07 5.32 -17.09
C THR A 73 -5.56 5.94 -15.75
N PRO A 74 -6.41 6.96 -15.73
CA PRO A 74 -7.03 7.44 -14.50
C PRO A 74 -7.82 6.36 -13.77
N VAL A 75 -7.82 6.39 -12.43
CA VAL A 75 -8.43 5.37 -11.57
C VAL A 75 -9.91 5.10 -11.89
N SER A 76 -10.65 6.12 -12.30
CA SER A 76 -12.07 6.01 -12.69
C SER A 76 -12.32 5.04 -13.84
N THR A 77 -11.29 4.70 -14.61
CA THR A 77 -11.38 3.79 -15.77
C THR A 77 -10.86 2.39 -15.49
N HIS A 78 -10.15 2.18 -14.37
CA HIS A 78 -9.48 0.92 -14.06
C HIS A 78 -10.45 -0.26 -14.05
N HIS A 79 -11.57 -0.12 -13.33
CA HIS A 79 -12.58 -1.19 -13.21
C HIS A 79 -13.10 -1.64 -14.58
N ALA A 80 -13.56 -0.71 -15.40
CA ALA A 80 -14.14 -1.05 -16.71
C ALA A 80 -13.13 -1.70 -17.65
N LEU A 81 -11.90 -1.18 -17.67
CA LEU A 81 -10.83 -1.70 -18.53
C LEU A 81 -10.33 -3.07 -18.06
N ALA A 82 -10.11 -3.23 -16.76
CA ALA A 82 -9.66 -4.50 -16.16
C ALA A 82 -10.74 -5.58 -16.33
N THR A 83 -12.04 -5.26 -16.13
CA THR A 83 -13.14 -6.19 -16.36
C THR A 83 -13.10 -6.75 -17.78
N ARG A 84 -13.00 -5.89 -18.78
CA ARG A 84 -12.96 -6.32 -20.19
C ARG A 84 -11.77 -7.24 -20.50
N CYS A 85 -10.60 -6.95 -19.93
CA CYS A 85 -9.42 -7.78 -20.12
C CYS A 85 -9.58 -9.14 -19.43
N LEU A 86 -10.05 -9.16 -18.17
CA LEU A 86 -10.23 -10.39 -17.40
C LEU A 86 -11.30 -11.29 -18.01
N GLU A 87 -12.44 -10.74 -18.49
CA GLU A 87 -13.50 -11.47 -19.20
C GLU A 87 -13.00 -12.10 -20.52
N ALA A 88 -11.96 -11.50 -21.13
CA ALA A 88 -11.28 -12.05 -22.30
C ALA A 88 -10.20 -13.09 -21.94
N GLY A 89 -10.06 -13.46 -20.67
CA GLY A 89 -9.03 -14.41 -20.19
C GLY A 89 -7.61 -13.84 -20.22
N ILE A 90 -7.45 -12.50 -20.14
CA ILE A 90 -6.17 -11.80 -20.23
C ILE A 90 -5.73 -11.38 -18.84
N HIS A 91 -4.47 -11.68 -18.48
CA HIS A 91 -3.87 -11.27 -17.22
C HIS A 91 -3.71 -9.75 -17.13
N VAL A 92 -3.89 -9.15 -15.93
CA VAL A 92 -3.96 -7.70 -15.78
C VAL A 92 -3.00 -7.20 -14.70
N LEU A 93 -2.17 -6.22 -15.06
CA LEU A 93 -1.46 -5.33 -14.15
C LEU A 93 -2.17 -3.97 -14.17
N VAL A 94 -2.60 -3.47 -13.01
CA VAL A 94 -3.29 -2.17 -12.89
C VAL A 94 -2.46 -1.20 -12.07
N GLU A 95 -2.35 0.05 -12.53
CA GLU A 95 -1.81 1.14 -11.72
C GLU A 95 -2.60 1.33 -10.42
N LYS A 96 -1.89 1.81 -9.40
CA LYS A 96 -2.51 2.12 -8.10
C LYS A 96 -3.44 3.37 -8.21
N PRO A 97 -4.51 3.41 -7.40
CA PRO A 97 -5.13 2.31 -6.68
C PRO A 97 -5.90 1.37 -7.62
N LEU A 98 -6.16 0.14 -7.20
CA LEU A 98 -6.79 -0.91 -8.03
C LEU A 98 -8.09 -0.45 -8.71
N ALA A 99 -8.94 0.26 -7.98
CA ALA A 99 -10.21 0.80 -8.47
C ALA A 99 -10.61 2.04 -7.66
N ALA A 100 -11.64 2.74 -8.11
CA ALA A 100 -12.17 3.94 -7.44
C ALA A 100 -13.04 3.61 -6.20
N THR A 101 -13.54 2.39 -6.09
CA THR A 101 -14.35 1.92 -4.96
C THR A 101 -13.95 0.51 -4.53
N SER A 102 -14.19 0.18 -3.25
CA SER A 102 -13.92 -1.18 -2.74
C SER A 102 -14.84 -2.22 -3.38
N ARG A 103 -16.06 -1.85 -3.77
CA ARG A 103 -16.99 -2.72 -4.51
C ARG A 103 -16.45 -3.09 -5.89
N GLU A 104 -15.90 -2.12 -6.61
CA GLU A 104 -15.26 -2.35 -7.90
C GLU A 104 -14.01 -3.22 -7.75
N ALA A 105 -13.16 -2.93 -6.74
CA ALA A 105 -11.96 -3.72 -6.46
C ALA A 105 -12.33 -5.18 -6.10
N GLU A 106 -13.37 -5.40 -5.29
CA GLU A 106 -13.86 -6.73 -4.93
C GLU A 106 -14.35 -7.51 -6.13
N SER A 107 -15.15 -6.87 -7.01
CA SER A 107 -15.61 -7.50 -8.24
C SER A 107 -14.48 -7.91 -9.19
N LEU A 108 -13.41 -7.11 -9.27
CA LEU A 108 -12.21 -7.47 -10.05
C LEU A 108 -11.47 -8.68 -9.47
N VAL A 109 -11.33 -8.75 -8.13
CA VAL A 109 -10.72 -9.89 -7.45
C VAL A 109 -11.49 -11.18 -7.70
N GLU A 110 -12.82 -11.13 -7.57
CA GLU A 110 -13.70 -12.28 -7.83
C GLU A 110 -13.65 -12.70 -9.30
N LEU A 111 -13.67 -11.73 -10.22
CA LEU A 111 -13.60 -11.98 -11.65
C LEU A 111 -12.27 -12.63 -12.03
N ALA A 112 -11.14 -12.09 -11.57
CA ALA A 112 -9.83 -12.65 -11.85
C ALA A 112 -9.70 -14.09 -11.34
N ALA A 113 -10.23 -14.39 -10.14
CA ALA A 113 -10.25 -15.74 -9.58
C ALA A 113 -11.12 -16.70 -10.43
N ARG A 114 -12.27 -16.24 -10.90
CA ARG A 114 -13.19 -17.05 -11.74
C ARG A 114 -12.59 -17.38 -13.11
N GLU A 115 -11.94 -16.39 -13.74
CA GLU A 115 -11.32 -16.56 -15.06
C GLU A 115 -9.91 -17.17 -15.00
N GLY A 116 -9.37 -17.48 -13.81
CA GLY A 116 -8.03 -18.00 -13.63
C GLY A 116 -6.93 -17.04 -14.07
N CYS A 117 -7.19 -15.73 -14.03
CA CYS A 117 -6.27 -14.70 -14.47
C CYS A 117 -5.47 -14.12 -13.29
N VAL A 118 -4.21 -13.79 -13.55
CA VAL A 118 -3.41 -12.99 -12.62
C VAL A 118 -3.91 -11.55 -12.64
N LEU A 119 -4.33 -11.04 -11.48
CA LEU A 119 -4.62 -9.63 -11.23
C LEU A 119 -3.58 -9.07 -10.26
N MET A 120 -2.76 -8.16 -10.73
CA MET A 120 -1.69 -7.52 -9.95
C MET A 120 -1.87 -6.00 -9.95
N VAL A 121 -1.55 -5.35 -8.84
CA VAL A 121 -1.56 -3.89 -8.71
C VAL A 121 -0.13 -3.37 -8.69
N ASP A 122 0.14 -2.29 -9.42
CA ASP A 122 1.46 -1.65 -9.40
C ASP A 122 1.70 -0.88 -8.10
N HIS A 123 1.85 -1.61 -7.02
CA HIS A 123 2.41 -1.12 -5.78
C HIS A 123 3.94 -1.19 -5.84
N THR A 124 4.54 -0.37 -6.72
CA THR A 124 5.95 -0.37 -7.08
C THR A 124 6.90 -0.47 -5.88
N TYR A 125 6.58 0.19 -4.76
CA TYR A 125 7.45 0.21 -3.58
C TYR A 125 7.67 -1.16 -2.93
N LEU A 126 6.74 -2.09 -3.07
CA LEU A 126 6.89 -3.46 -2.53
C LEU A 126 8.04 -4.21 -3.20
N PHE A 127 8.43 -3.78 -4.40
CA PHE A 127 9.51 -4.35 -5.19
C PHE A 127 10.84 -3.61 -5.01
N SER A 128 10.85 -2.53 -4.23
CA SER A 128 12.09 -1.83 -3.89
C SER A 128 12.94 -2.61 -2.89
N ASN A 129 14.24 -2.63 -3.08
CA ASN A 129 15.15 -3.35 -2.19
C ASN A 129 15.09 -2.86 -0.72
N PRO A 130 14.93 -1.55 -0.45
CA PRO A 130 14.72 -1.10 0.93
C PRO A 130 13.50 -1.73 1.60
N VAL A 131 12.33 -1.78 0.94
CA VAL A 131 11.10 -2.34 1.51
C VAL A 131 11.24 -3.85 1.73
N ARG A 132 11.88 -4.57 0.82
CA ARG A 132 12.20 -6.00 1.01
C ARG A 132 13.07 -6.20 2.25
N ARG A 133 14.11 -5.35 2.41
CA ARG A 133 15.01 -5.44 3.57
C ARG A 133 14.30 -5.11 4.89
N ILE A 134 13.40 -4.14 4.89
CA ILE A 134 12.55 -3.82 6.05
C ILE A 134 11.72 -5.03 6.45
N ARG A 135 11.08 -5.68 5.49
CA ARG A 135 10.28 -6.88 5.73
C ARG A 135 11.11 -8.00 6.34
N GLU A 136 12.29 -8.30 5.77
CA GLU A 136 13.22 -9.30 6.31
C GLU A 136 13.59 -9.02 7.78
N ILE A 137 13.92 -7.76 8.11
CA ILE A 137 14.29 -7.33 9.46
C ILE A 137 13.14 -7.54 10.45
N ILE A 138 11.90 -7.22 10.03
CA ILE A 138 10.71 -7.37 10.86
C ILE A 138 10.34 -8.84 11.01
N GLU A 139 10.37 -9.64 9.95
CA GLU A 139 10.10 -11.08 9.98
C GLU A 139 11.14 -11.84 10.81
N ALA A 140 12.39 -11.42 10.79
CA ALA A 140 13.45 -11.93 11.66
C ALA A 140 13.26 -11.55 13.15
N GLY A 141 12.26 -10.71 13.44
CA GLY A 141 11.94 -10.24 14.79
C GLY A 141 13.00 -9.33 15.39
N GLU A 142 13.88 -8.70 14.59
CA GLU A 142 14.94 -7.84 15.09
C GLU A 142 14.44 -6.63 15.88
N LEU A 143 13.26 -6.08 15.47
CA LEU A 143 12.64 -4.94 16.15
C LEU A 143 11.89 -5.35 17.42
N GLY A 144 11.60 -6.64 17.62
CA GLY A 144 10.69 -7.14 18.67
C GLY A 144 9.23 -6.93 18.31
N ASP A 145 8.37 -6.76 19.32
CA ASP A 145 6.96 -6.44 19.10
C ASP A 145 6.83 -5.02 18.56
N LEU A 146 6.18 -4.86 17.42
CA LEU A 146 5.95 -3.53 16.85
C LEU A 146 4.89 -2.78 17.66
N TYR A 147 5.22 -1.55 18.02
CA TYR A 147 4.36 -0.64 18.77
C TYR A 147 3.62 0.31 17.85
N TYR A 148 4.35 0.92 16.91
CA TYR A 148 3.74 1.86 15.97
C TYR A 148 4.54 1.95 14.66
N VAL A 149 3.85 2.47 13.65
CA VAL A 149 4.44 2.96 12.41
C VAL A 149 4.02 4.40 12.21
N ASP A 150 4.98 5.30 11.98
CA ASP A 150 4.73 6.66 11.53
C ASP A 150 5.22 6.83 10.09
N SER A 151 4.37 7.35 9.23
CA SER A 151 4.68 7.64 7.83
C SER A 151 4.41 9.11 7.51
N VAL A 152 5.38 9.73 6.85
CA VAL A 152 5.28 11.10 6.35
C VAL A 152 5.61 11.09 4.85
N ARG A 153 4.62 11.45 4.02
CA ARG A 153 4.76 11.60 2.57
C ARG A 153 4.22 12.96 2.14
N ILE A 154 5.09 13.93 2.09
CA ILE A 154 4.74 15.33 1.86
C ILE A 154 5.66 15.97 0.83
N ASN A 155 5.12 16.84 0.00
CA ASN A 155 5.85 17.66 -0.98
C ASN A 155 4.93 18.75 -1.54
N LEU A 156 5.51 19.74 -2.20
CA LEU A 156 4.74 20.59 -3.09
C LEU A 156 4.37 19.76 -4.33
N GLY A 157 3.13 19.26 -4.35
CA GLY A 157 2.66 18.23 -5.27
C GLY A 157 2.03 18.78 -6.54
N LEU A 158 1.79 17.87 -7.49
CA LEU A 158 0.88 18.11 -8.61
C LEU A 158 -0.53 17.80 -8.11
N PHE A 159 -1.34 18.84 -7.95
CA PHE A 159 -2.73 18.68 -7.58
C PHE A 159 -3.48 17.85 -8.62
N GLN A 160 -4.08 16.77 -8.20
CA GLN A 160 -4.98 15.98 -9.01
C GLN A 160 -6.39 16.61 -8.97
N ARG A 161 -7.18 16.42 -10.03
CA ARG A 161 -8.56 16.94 -10.09
C ARG A 161 -9.62 15.90 -9.81
N ASP A 162 -9.23 14.64 -9.87
CA ASP A 162 -10.11 13.47 -9.79
C ASP A 162 -9.97 12.72 -8.46
N VAL A 163 -8.90 12.98 -7.70
CA VAL A 163 -8.65 12.35 -6.41
C VAL A 163 -8.04 13.33 -5.41
N ASN A 164 -8.26 13.12 -4.12
CA ASN A 164 -7.63 13.89 -3.06
C ASN A 164 -6.22 13.35 -2.71
N VAL A 165 -5.52 14.05 -1.82
CA VAL A 165 -4.16 13.72 -1.40
C VAL A 165 -4.03 12.30 -0.80
N ILE A 166 -5.07 11.80 -0.14
CA ILE A 166 -5.07 10.45 0.45
C ILE A 166 -5.02 9.41 -0.65
N TRP A 167 -5.89 9.51 -1.67
CA TRP A 167 -5.96 8.57 -2.78
C TRP A 167 -4.74 8.61 -3.70
N ASP A 168 -4.04 9.75 -3.76
CA ASP A 168 -2.80 9.86 -4.54
C ASP A 168 -1.57 9.33 -3.78
N LEU A 169 -1.33 9.81 -2.54
CA LEU A 169 -0.09 9.55 -1.82
C LEU A 169 -0.16 8.36 -0.87
N ALA A 170 -1.26 8.17 -0.14
CA ALA A 170 -1.34 7.15 0.90
C ALA A 170 -1.32 5.70 0.39
N PRO A 171 -1.76 5.33 -0.86
CA PRO A 171 -1.69 3.95 -1.34
C PRO A 171 -0.29 3.34 -1.27
N HIS A 172 0.75 4.15 -1.48
CA HIS A 172 2.13 3.69 -1.40
C HIS A 172 2.49 3.21 0.01
N ASP A 173 2.24 4.04 1.01
CA ASP A 173 2.64 3.76 2.39
C ASP A 173 1.69 2.74 3.05
N LEU A 174 0.39 2.80 2.73
CA LEU A 174 -0.57 1.79 3.17
C LEU A 174 -0.20 0.40 2.65
N SER A 175 0.20 0.29 1.37
CA SER A 175 0.61 -0.99 0.80
C SER A 175 1.91 -1.52 1.41
N ILE A 176 2.89 -0.64 1.71
CA ILE A 176 4.11 -1.02 2.42
C ILE A 176 3.77 -1.59 3.80
N VAL A 177 2.94 -0.88 4.58
CA VAL A 177 2.56 -1.31 5.93
C VAL A 177 1.78 -2.62 5.90
N ASP A 178 0.80 -2.76 4.99
CA ASP A 178 0.04 -3.99 4.80
C ASP A 178 0.97 -5.19 4.49
N HIS A 179 1.90 -5.00 3.55
CA HIS A 179 2.85 -6.03 3.13
C HIS A 179 3.84 -6.43 4.22
N VAL A 180 4.33 -5.45 4.99
CA VAL A 180 5.36 -5.66 6.01
C VAL A 180 4.77 -6.25 7.29
N LEU A 181 3.55 -5.81 7.68
CA LEU A 181 2.91 -6.30 8.89
C LEU A 181 2.23 -7.65 8.70
N GLY A 182 1.65 -7.91 7.51
CA GLY A 182 0.84 -9.10 7.25
C GLY A 182 -0.35 -9.24 8.21
N ARG A 183 -0.91 -8.12 8.67
CA ARG A 183 -2.02 -8.06 9.65
C ARG A 183 -3.18 -7.24 9.10
N ASP A 184 -4.40 -7.63 9.46
CA ASP A 184 -5.60 -6.88 9.10
C ASP A 184 -5.81 -5.67 9.98
N ALA A 185 -6.12 -4.53 9.36
CA ALA A 185 -6.52 -3.32 10.07
C ALA A 185 -7.91 -3.50 10.70
N ARG A 186 -8.10 -3.02 11.96
CA ARG A 186 -9.36 -3.10 12.69
C ARG A 186 -10.24 -1.88 12.53
N SER A 187 -9.62 -0.72 12.51
CA SER A 187 -10.33 0.53 12.37
C SER A 187 -9.42 1.64 11.85
N ILE A 188 -10.04 2.69 11.36
CA ILE A 188 -9.36 3.86 10.83
C ILE A 188 -10.04 5.13 11.29
N SER A 189 -9.25 6.18 11.52
CA SER A 189 -9.72 7.55 11.69
C SER A 189 -8.86 8.50 10.89
N ALA A 190 -9.46 9.53 10.30
CA ALA A 190 -8.74 10.47 9.46
C ALA A 190 -9.29 11.88 9.57
N TRP A 191 -8.38 12.85 9.48
CA TRP A 191 -8.65 14.27 9.37
C TRP A 191 -8.01 14.80 8.11
N GLY A 192 -8.70 15.70 7.41
CA GLY A 192 -8.18 16.31 6.19
C GLY A 192 -8.84 17.65 5.92
N CYS A 193 -8.18 18.46 5.10
CA CYS A 193 -8.63 19.78 4.72
C CYS A 193 -8.21 20.10 3.29
N GLY A 194 -9.07 20.74 2.52
CA GLY A 194 -8.78 21.29 1.20
C GLY A 194 -8.57 22.81 1.28
N HIS A 195 -7.45 23.29 0.79
CA HIS A 195 -7.11 24.72 0.74
C HIS A 195 -7.16 25.25 -0.70
N ALA A 196 -6.68 24.44 -1.66
CA ALA A 196 -6.73 24.81 -3.07
C ALA A 196 -8.12 24.56 -3.68
N ASP A 197 -8.76 23.48 -3.27
CA ASP A 197 -10.14 23.13 -3.61
C ASP A 197 -10.84 22.64 -2.32
N PRO A 198 -11.92 23.34 -1.85
CA PRO A 198 -12.61 22.95 -0.62
C PRO A 198 -13.20 21.54 -0.63
N ASP A 199 -13.45 20.97 -1.80
CA ASP A 199 -14.06 19.64 -1.99
C ASP A 199 -13.02 18.51 -2.08
N LEU A 200 -11.71 18.85 -2.18
CA LEU A 200 -10.60 17.91 -2.29
C LEU A 200 -9.53 18.19 -1.23
N GLU A 201 -9.34 17.27 -0.30
CA GLU A 201 -8.30 17.39 0.71
C GLU A 201 -6.91 17.42 0.07
N ASP A 202 -6.10 18.42 0.40
CA ASP A 202 -4.71 18.61 0.01
C ASP A 202 -3.72 18.36 1.15
N ILE A 203 -4.23 18.22 2.37
CA ILE A 203 -3.52 17.73 3.56
C ILE A 203 -4.41 16.76 4.32
N ALA A 204 -3.85 15.63 4.78
CA ALA A 204 -4.57 14.69 5.62
C ALA A 204 -3.65 13.93 6.58
N TYR A 205 -4.25 13.53 7.71
CA TYR A 205 -3.69 12.67 8.73
C TYR A 205 -4.60 11.47 8.89
N VAL A 206 -4.04 10.28 8.73
CA VAL A 206 -4.77 9.02 8.78
C VAL A 206 -4.16 8.13 9.86
N ASN A 207 -4.99 7.62 10.77
CA ASN A 207 -4.57 6.69 11.81
C ASN A 207 -5.28 5.36 11.62
N VAL A 208 -4.53 4.27 11.55
CA VAL A 208 -5.00 2.90 11.36
C VAL A 208 -4.65 2.09 12.60
N ASP A 209 -5.66 1.46 13.20
CA ASP A 209 -5.53 0.59 14.36
C ASP A 209 -5.53 -0.88 13.88
N TYR A 210 -4.47 -1.62 14.16
CA TYR A 210 -4.32 -3.02 13.77
C TYR A 210 -4.69 -3.99 14.90
N ASP A 211 -4.33 -3.64 16.12
CA ASP A 211 -4.69 -4.38 17.33
C ASP A 211 -4.59 -3.47 18.57
N ASP A 212 -4.83 -4.00 19.75
CA ASP A 212 -4.87 -3.21 20.99
C ASP A 212 -3.55 -2.51 21.34
N ARG A 213 -2.47 -2.78 20.60
CA ARG A 213 -1.12 -2.26 20.90
C ARG A 213 -0.36 -1.73 19.69
N MET A 214 -0.90 -1.85 18.48
CA MET A 214 -0.20 -1.44 17.25
C MET A 214 -1.03 -0.41 16.48
N LEU A 215 -0.44 0.77 16.28
CA LEU A 215 -1.02 1.91 15.56
C LEU A 215 -0.13 2.27 14.39
N ALA A 216 -0.72 2.60 13.24
CA ALA A 216 0.00 3.24 12.14
C ALA A 216 -0.60 4.62 11.84
N SER A 217 0.25 5.64 11.74
CA SER A 217 -0.11 7.02 11.41
C SER A 217 0.49 7.43 10.08
N PHE A 218 -0.29 8.10 9.24
CA PHE A 218 0.13 8.56 7.92
C PHE A 218 -0.19 10.04 7.79
N HIS A 219 0.84 10.84 7.47
CA HIS A 219 0.70 12.24 7.11
C HIS A 219 0.98 12.40 5.62
N VAL A 220 -0.03 12.80 4.87
CA VAL A 220 0.05 13.08 3.42
C VAL A 220 -0.29 14.54 3.14
N ASN A 221 0.49 15.21 2.26
CA ASN A 221 0.34 16.64 2.06
C ASN A 221 0.93 17.08 0.71
N TRP A 222 0.17 17.84 -0.08
CA TRP A 222 0.61 18.45 -1.33
C TRP A 222 1.15 19.89 -1.18
N LEU A 223 0.97 20.51 -0.01
CA LEU A 223 1.30 21.92 0.23
C LEU A 223 2.69 22.13 0.87
N SER A 224 3.37 21.04 1.22
CA SER A 224 4.65 21.15 1.94
C SER A 224 5.75 21.74 1.05
N PRO A 225 6.46 22.79 1.50
CA PRO A 225 7.58 23.37 0.75
C PRO A 225 8.80 22.44 0.71
N VAL A 226 8.83 21.43 1.57
CA VAL A 226 9.90 20.43 1.61
C VAL A 226 9.34 19.06 1.22
N LYS A 227 10.16 18.29 0.49
CA LYS A 227 9.81 16.91 0.16
C LYS A 227 10.34 15.98 1.24
N VAL A 228 9.42 15.29 1.95
CA VAL A 228 9.76 14.27 2.94
C VAL A 228 9.04 12.99 2.56
N ARG A 229 9.76 11.87 2.57
CA ARG A 229 9.24 10.52 2.41
C ARG A 229 9.96 9.62 3.39
N GLN A 230 9.37 9.46 4.55
CA GLN A 230 9.98 8.76 5.67
C GLN A 230 8.97 7.89 6.39
N MET A 231 9.42 6.71 6.81
CA MET A 231 8.65 5.82 7.67
C MET A 231 9.50 5.43 8.88
N ILE A 232 8.86 5.35 10.05
CA ILE A 232 9.45 4.86 11.30
C ILE A 232 8.69 3.61 11.70
N PHE A 233 9.39 2.50 11.89
CA PHE A 233 8.89 1.27 12.46
C PHE A 233 9.49 1.13 13.85
N ALA A 234 8.70 1.37 14.88
CA ALA A 234 9.17 1.31 16.26
C ALA A 234 8.72 0.02 16.94
N GLY A 235 9.68 -0.70 17.47
CA GLY A 235 9.46 -1.96 18.16
C GLY A 235 9.98 -1.96 19.60
N SER A 236 9.69 -3.02 20.34
CA SER A 236 10.06 -3.18 21.74
C SER A 236 11.57 -3.28 21.95
N ARG A 237 12.31 -3.74 20.93
CA ARG A 237 13.78 -3.90 21.00
C ARG A 237 14.53 -2.82 20.26
N LYS A 238 14.12 -2.49 19.04
CA LYS A 238 14.78 -1.55 18.16
C LYS A 238 13.76 -0.75 17.36
N SER A 239 14.21 0.37 16.81
CA SER A 239 13.42 1.14 15.85
C SER A 239 14.16 1.23 14.52
N LEU A 240 13.41 1.22 13.43
CA LEU A 240 13.93 1.35 12.08
C LEU A 240 13.35 2.62 11.45
N ILE A 241 14.22 3.42 10.83
CA ILE A 241 13.83 4.57 10.02
C ILE A 241 14.12 4.24 8.55
N PHE A 242 13.10 4.32 7.72
CA PHE A 242 13.22 4.29 6.27
C PHE A 242 13.07 5.71 5.73
N ASN A 243 14.09 6.20 5.03
CA ASN A 243 14.08 7.51 4.38
C ASN A 243 14.32 7.31 2.87
N GLU A 244 13.25 7.37 2.08
CA GLU A 244 13.29 7.21 0.62
C GLU A 244 14.16 8.30 -0.06
N MET A 245 14.32 9.46 0.57
CA MET A 245 15.11 10.56 0.02
C MET A 245 16.62 10.36 0.21
N ASN A 246 17.04 9.47 1.11
CA ASN A 246 18.45 9.14 1.32
C ASN A 246 18.80 7.84 0.57
N THR A 247 19.23 7.98 -0.67
CA THR A 247 19.55 6.82 -1.52
C THR A 247 20.80 6.06 -1.08
N ALA A 248 21.73 6.71 -0.38
CA ALA A 248 22.96 6.08 0.09
C ALA A 248 22.73 5.19 1.33
N GLU A 249 21.90 5.67 2.26
CA GLU A 249 21.56 5.00 3.51
C GLU A 249 20.04 5.07 3.74
N PRO A 250 19.25 4.33 2.95
CA PRO A 250 17.80 4.45 3.02
C PRO A 250 17.21 3.91 4.32
N ILE A 251 17.91 3.00 4.99
CA ILE A 251 17.48 2.37 6.25
C ILE A 251 18.49 2.66 7.33
N LYS A 252 18.00 3.10 8.51
CA LYS A 252 18.79 3.18 9.75
C LYS A 252 18.07 2.45 10.86
N ILE A 253 18.82 1.62 11.58
CA ILE A 253 18.33 0.86 12.71
C ILE A 253 18.94 1.45 13.97
N TYR A 254 18.09 1.75 14.95
CA TYR A 254 18.44 2.34 16.23
C TYR A 254 18.22 1.31 17.33
N ASP A 255 19.28 0.91 18.00
CA ASP A 255 19.19 0.12 19.24
C ASP A 255 18.94 1.05 20.41
N ARG A 256 17.79 1.69 20.39
CA ARG A 256 17.31 2.60 21.44
C ARG A 256 15.91 2.21 21.82
N GLY A 257 15.61 2.31 23.10
CA GLY A 257 14.28 1.94 23.60
C GLY A 257 14.15 2.22 25.09
N ILE A 258 13.04 1.76 25.62
CA ILE A 258 12.74 1.80 27.05
C ILE A 258 12.85 0.39 27.63
N GLU A 259 13.42 0.29 28.80
CA GLU A 259 13.40 -0.93 29.61
C GLU A 259 12.47 -0.69 30.80
N LEU A 260 11.39 -1.47 30.83
CA LEU A 260 10.48 -1.46 32.00
C LEU A 260 11.08 -2.33 33.09
N GLY A 261 11.10 -1.84 34.31
CA GLY A 261 11.56 -2.61 35.46
C GLY A 261 10.87 -3.97 35.56
N GLU A 262 11.62 -5.01 35.89
CA GLU A 262 11.15 -6.39 35.89
C GLU A 262 10.16 -6.66 37.02
N SER A 263 10.29 -5.94 38.16
CA SER A 263 9.42 -6.15 39.33
C SER A 263 8.03 -5.51 39.14
N PRO A 264 6.97 -6.09 39.77
CA PRO A 264 5.67 -5.46 39.80
C PRO A 264 5.66 -4.06 40.46
N GLU A 265 6.60 -3.81 41.37
CA GLU A 265 6.77 -2.51 42.03
C GLU A 265 7.37 -1.47 41.11
N ASP A 266 8.39 -1.84 40.31
CA ASP A 266 9.02 -0.96 39.33
C ASP A 266 8.02 -0.56 38.23
N ARG A 267 7.21 -1.52 37.77
CA ARG A 267 6.12 -1.27 36.82
C ARG A 267 5.05 -0.33 37.37
N ARG A 268 4.70 -0.46 38.69
CA ARG A 268 3.75 0.45 39.35
C ARG A 268 4.31 1.86 39.51
N LYS A 269 5.62 1.98 39.70
CA LYS A 269 6.33 3.28 39.86
C LYS A 269 6.68 3.90 38.51
N LEU A 270 6.39 3.21 37.37
CA LEU A 270 6.77 3.64 36.01
C LEU A 270 8.29 3.96 35.92
N LEU A 271 9.12 3.18 36.62
CA LEU A 271 10.56 3.31 36.49
C LEU A 271 10.96 2.82 35.09
N VAL A 272 11.27 3.75 34.25
CA VAL A 272 11.70 3.54 32.86
C VAL A 272 13.18 3.86 32.76
N ASN A 273 13.98 2.88 32.37
CA ASN A 273 15.35 3.11 31.97
C ASN A 273 15.43 3.31 30.46
N TYR A 274 16.24 4.26 30.03
CA TYR A 274 16.51 4.48 28.62
C TYR A 274 17.71 3.63 28.21
N ARG A 275 17.48 2.75 27.22
CA ARG A 275 18.56 2.03 26.56
C ARG A 275 19.07 2.86 25.41
N SER A 276 20.39 3.07 25.35
CA SER A 276 21.08 3.76 24.26
C SER A 276 22.20 2.84 23.75
N GLY A 277 21.94 2.19 22.63
CA GLY A 277 22.91 1.36 21.91
C GLY A 277 23.31 1.97 20.57
N ASP A 278 23.77 1.12 19.67
CA ASP A 278 24.31 1.52 18.37
C ASP A 278 23.24 1.98 17.38
N VAL A 279 23.71 2.74 16.39
CA VAL A 279 22.95 3.08 15.19
C VAL A 279 23.72 2.57 13.98
N TRP A 280 23.07 1.78 13.12
CA TRP A 280 23.72 1.29 11.92
C TRP A 280 22.78 1.34 10.72
N SER A 281 23.37 1.36 9.53
CA SER A 281 22.66 1.30 8.26
C SER A 281 22.99 -0.03 7.57
N PRO A 282 22.01 -0.93 7.37
CA PRO A 282 22.25 -2.14 6.59
C PRO A 282 22.50 -1.77 5.13
N HIS A 283 23.38 -2.53 4.47
CA HIS A 283 23.55 -2.38 3.02
C HIS A 283 22.26 -2.75 2.28
N VAL A 284 21.91 -1.94 1.31
CA VAL A 284 20.75 -2.15 0.42
C VAL A 284 21.20 -1.94 -1.01
N ASP A 285 21.06 -2.96 -1.84
CA ASP A 285 21.39 -2.88 -3.26
C ASP A 285 20.52 -1.86 -3.98
N HIS A 286 21.08 -1.23 -4.99
CA HIS A 286 20.34 -0.33 -5.88
C HIS A 286 19.63 -1.14 -6.97
N GLY A 287 18.41 -0.73 -7.31
CA GLY A 287 17.63 -1.35 -8.38
C GLY A 287 16.38 -0.54 -8.71
N GLU A 288 15.91 -0.65 -9.93
CA GLU A 288 14.64 -0.03 -10.32
C GLU A 288 13.48 -0.92 -9.88
N ALA A 289 12.66 -0.44 -8.96
CA ALA A 289 11.54 -1.20 -8.42
C ALA A 289 10.51 -1.62 -9.49
N LEU A 290 10.27 -0.78 -10.50
CA LEU A 290 9.34 -1.08 -11.60
C LEU A 290 9.81 -2.26 -12.46
N GLN A 291 11.12 -2.45 -12.59
CA GLN A 291 11.67 -3.65 -13.23
C GLN A 291 11.31 -4.91 -12.43
N GLY A 292 11.33 -4.81 -11.11
CA GLY A 292 10.89 -5.88 -10.22
C GLY A 292 9.40 -6.21 -10.38
N VAL A 293 8.54 -5.18 -10.52
CA VAL A 293 7.10 -5.34 -10.79
C VAL A 293 6.88 -6.15 -12.06
N VAL A 294 7.49 -5.71 -13.18
CA VAL A 294 7.31 -6.35 -14.49
C VAL A 294 7.83 -7.78 -14.49
N SER A 295 9.01 -8.02 -13.92
CA SER A 295 9.60 -9.36 -13.85
C SER A 295 8.75 -10.31 -13.02
N HIS A 296 8.25 -9.84 -11.86
CA HIS A 296 7.39 -10.62 -10.98
C HIS A 296 6.03 -10.92 -11.62
N PHE A 297 5.42 -9.94 -12.28
CA PHE A 297 4.17 -10.15 -13.02
C PHE A 297 4.31 -11.25 -14.08
N ALA A 298 5.37 -11.18 -14.90
CA ALA A 298 5.65 -12.19 -15.91
C ALA A 298 5.92 -13.59 -15.30
N GLU A 299 6.58 -13.64 -14.16
CA GLU A 299 6.83 -14.89 -13.44
C GLU A 299 5.55 -15.49 -12.88
N CYS A 300 4.69 -14.69 -12.24
CA CYS A 300 3.40 -15.13 -11.70
C CYS A 300 2.51 -15.73 -12.80
N ILE A 301 2.46 -15.12 -13.97
CA ILE A 301 1.72 -15.67 -15.11
C ILE A 301 2.28 -17.02 -15.53
N ARG A 302 3.61 -17.18 -15.65
CA ARG A 302 4.24 -18.42 -16.10
C ARG A 302 4.12 -19.56 -15.09
N THR A 303 4.13 -19.23 -13.79
CA THR A 303 4.11 -20.21 -12.70
C THR A 303 2.72 -20.40 -12.09
N ASN A 304 1.74 -19.62 -12.54
CA ASN A 304 0.39 -19.55 -11.97
C ASN A 304 0.39 -19.30 -10.47
N GLN A 305 1.31 -18.43 -10.01
CA GLN A 305 1.41 -18.04 -8.60
C GLN A 305 0.72 -16.68 -8.35
N SER A 306 0.24 -16.48 -7.14
CA SER A 306 -0.33 -15.19 -6.72
C SER A 306 0.76 -14.14 -6.59
N PRO A 307 0.57 -12.93 -7.15
CA PRO A 307 1.54 -11.85 -6.99
C PRO A 307 1.66 -11.35 -5.54
N ILE A 308 2.82 -10.79 -5.19
CA ILE A 308 3.03 -10.09 -3.92
C ILE A 308 2.04 -8.93 -3.74
N SER A 309 1.78 -8.18 -4.81
CA SER A 309 0.79 -7.10 -4.85
C SER A 309 -0.46 -7.55 -5.62
N ASP A 310 -1.08 -8.64 -5.18
CA ASP A 310 -2.28 -9.19 -5.80
C ASP A 310 -3.50 -8.28 -5.66
N GLY A 311 -4.58 -8.61 -6.35
CA GLY A 311 -5.83 -7.86 -6.27
C GLY A 311 -6.40 -7.79 -4.85
N ARG A 312 -6.11 -8.77 -3.96
CA ARG A 312 -6.60 -8.76 -2.57
C ARG A 312 -5.89 -7.69 -1.74
N LEU A 313 -4.56 -7.54 -1.91
CA LEU A 313 -3.81 -6.43 -1.30
C LEU A 313 -4.36 -5.10 -1.83
N GLY A 314 -4.57 -4.97 -3.15
CA GLY A 314 -5.17 -3.79 -3.75
C GLY A 314 -6.55 -3.47 -3.16
N LEU A 315 -7.40 -4.47 -2.94
CA LEU A 315 -8.71 -4.31 -2.31
C LEU A 315 -8.59 -3.83 -0.85
N ARG A 316 -7.65 -4.37 -0.05
CA ARG A 316 -7.42 -3.89 1.32
C ARG A 316 -7.02 -2.42 1.34
N VAL A 317 -6.11 -2.01 0.45
CA VAL A 317 -5.69 -0.61 0.31
C VAL A 317 -6.88 0.27 -0.06
N VAL A 318 -7.69 -0.09 -1.06
CA VAL A 318 -8.88 0.68 -1.46
C VAL A 318 -9.89 0.79 -0.31
N ARG A 319 -10.12 -0.27 0.45
CA ARG A 319 -10.98 -0.24 1.65
C ARG A 319 -10.50 0.74 2.71
N LEU A 320 -9.19 0.84 2.91
CA LEU A 320 -8.59 1.84 3.81
C LEU A 320 -8.80 3.26 3.28
N LEU A 321 -8.58 3.50 1.99
CA LEU A 321 -8.78 4.81 1.37
C LEU A 321 -10.23 5.29 1.47
N GLU A 322 -11.20 4.43 1.14
CA GLU A 322 -12.63 4.75 1.31
C GLU A 322 -12.99 5.01 2.77
N SER A 323 -12.45 4.21 3.68
CA SER A 323 -12.74 4.35 5.11
C SER A 323 -12.12 5.62 5.69
N ALA A 324 -10.94 6.03 5.23
CA ALA A 324 -10.33 7.32 5.57
C ALA A 324 -11.22 8.48 5.06
N THR A 325 -11.68 8.41 3.82
CA THR A 325 -12.60 9.40 3.25
C THR A 325 -13.92 9.50 4.05
N ARG A 326 -14.49 8.35 4.45
CA ARG A 326 -15.68 8.32 5.31
C ARG A 326 -15.43 8.93 6.68
N SER A 327 -14.25 8.67 7.26
CA SER A 327 -13.87 9.24 8.56
C SER A 327 -13.75 10.77 8.49
N ILE A 328 -13.13 11.32 7.45
CA ILE A 328 -13.04 12.78 7.26
C ILE A 328 -14.44 13.40 7.17
N ARG A 329 -15.33 12.83 6.34
CA ARG A 329 -16.73 13.29 6.24
C ARG A 329 -17.48 13.20 7.57
N ALA A 330 -17.10 12.27 8.44
CA ALA A 330 -17.61 12.12 9.80
C ALA A 330 -16.78 12.88 10.85
N GLN A 331 -16.04 13.92 10.43
CA GLN A 331 -15.24 14.78 11.31
C GLN A 331 -14.25 14.01 12.19
N GLY A 332 -13.52 13.07 11.61
CA GLY A 332 -12.53 12.24 12.29
C GLY A 332 -13.11 11.03 13.04
N GLY A 333 -14.40 10.76 12.84
CA GLY A 333 -15.08 9.62 13.46
C GLY A 333 -14.40 8.30 13.12
N ARG A 334 -14.27 7.41 14.14
CA ARG A 334 -13.68 6.07 13.97
C ARG A 334 -14.54 5.21 13.06
N VAL A 335 -13.96 4.67 11.99
CA VAL A 335 -14.60 3.71 11.10
C VAL A 335 -14.06 2.32 11.41
N VAL A 336 -14.92 1.41 11.85
CA VAL A 336 -14.56 0.01 12.08
C VAL A 336 -14.52 -0.72 10.73
N LEU A 337 -13.47 -1.47 10.52
CA LEU A 337 -13.27 -2.28 9.33
C LEU A 337 -13.82 -3.68 9.60
N SER A 338 -14.79 -4.13 8.80
CA SER A 338 -15.28 -5.50 8.89
C SER A 338 -14.19 -6.45 8.37
N GLN A 339 -13.81 -7.41 9.20
CA GLN A 339 -12.96 -8.52 8.75
C GLN A 339 -13.75 -9.34 7.73
N GLY A 340 -13.45 -9.18 6.45
CA GLY A 340 -13.94 -10.09 5.42
C GLY A 340 -13.35 -11.46 5.72
N LYS A 341 -14.19 -12.51 5.79
CA LYS A 341 -13.71 -13.90 5.84
C LYS A 341 -12.96 -14.17 4.53
N TYR A 342 -11.63 -14.03 4.57
CA TYR A 342 -10.79 -14.53 3.49
C TYR A 342 -10.69 -16.05 3.65
N ILE A 343 -11.29 -16.78 2.72
CA ILE A 343 -11.04 -18.21 2.58
C ILE A 343 -9.62 -18.34 2.04
N ASN A 344 -8.67 -18.61 2.91
CA ASN A 344 -7.31 -19.00 2.50
C ASN A 344 -7.43 -20.35 1.80
N GLY A 345 -7.29 -20.36 0.49
CA GLY A 345 -7.02 -21.58 -0.25
C GLY A 345 -5.57 -21.97 -0.02
N GLU A 346 -5.36 -22.76 1.04
CA GLU A 346 -4.35 -23.79 1.23
C GLU A 346 -4.19 -24.07 2.73
N GLY A 347 -4.35 -25.34 3.10
CA GLY A 347 -4.52 -25.77 4.47
C GLY A 347 -3.28 -25.58 5.33
N SER A 348 -3.45 -24.88 6.42
CA SER A 348 -2.89 -25.25 7.72
C SER A 348 -3.84 -24.73 8.80
N GLU A 349 -4.65 -25.61 9.34
CA GLU A 349 -5.37 -25.37 10.59
C GLU A 349 -4.35 -25.12 11.71
N ARG A 350 -4.16 -23.85 12.07
CA ARG A 350 -3.63 -23.51 13.39
C ARG A 350 -4.80 -23.30 14.31
N SER A 351 -5.06 -24.30 15.14
CA SER A 351 -6.01 -24.25 16.22
C SER A 351 -5.66 -23.10 17.19
N ALA A 352 -6.45 -22.04 17.18
CA ALA A 352 -6.45 -21.07 18.27
C ALA A 352 -7.14 -21.69 19.46
N GLY A 353 -6.36 -22.08 20.47
CA GLY A 353 -6.87 -22.52 21.76
C GLY A 353 -7.60 -21.36 22.43
N HIS A 354 -8.92 -21.49 22.56
CA HIS A 354 -9.74 -20.63 23.40
C HIS A 354 -9.49 -20.99 24.87
N GLY A 355 -8.72 -20.12 25.54
CA GLY A 355 -8.73 -20.09 27.00
C GLY A 355 -9.95 -19.31 27.46
N GLU A 356 -10.93 -20.00 28.00
CA GLU A 356 -12.05 -19.40 28.76
C GLU A 356 -11.51 -18.67 29.97
N LEU A 357 -11.64 -17.34 29.99
CA LEU A 357 -11.46 -16.53 31.19
C LEU A 357 -12.85 -16.26 31.79
N SER A 358 -13.07 -16.88 32.94
CA SER A 358 -14.24 -16.74 33.79
C SER A 358 -14.52 -15.27 34.13
N GLN A 359 -15.82 -14.93 34.03
CA GLN A 359 -16.38 -13.67 34.48
C GLN A 359 -16.36 -13.67 36.04
N ASP A 360 -15.56 -12.78 36.61
CA ASP A 360 -15.76 -12.37 37.99
C ASP A 360 -15.83 -10.84 38.05
N ARG A 361 -17.05 -10.33 38.07
CA ARG A 361 -17.38 -8.91 38.22
C ARG A 361 -17.48 -8.58 39.70
N ALA A 362 -16.37 -8.17 40.32
CA ALA A 362 -16.41 -7.51 41.62
C ALA A 362 -16.83 -6.03 41.47
N ARG A 363 -17.94 -5.69 42.11
CA ARG A 363 -18.50 -4.34 42.21
C ARG A 363 -17.51 -3.40 42.92
N ARG A 364 -17.22 -2.26 42.33
CA ARG A 364 -16.54 -1.12 42.98
C ARG A 364 -17.61 -0.16 43.55
N PRO A 365 -17.45 0.34 44.78
CA PRO A 365 -18.37 1.31 45.37
C PRO A 365 -18.12 2.72 44.86
N ALA A 366 -19.20 3.52 44.84
CA ALA A 366 -19.23 4.92 44.46
C ALA A 366 -18.30 5.79 45.32
N ARG A 367 -17.53 6.66 44.69
CA ARG A 367 -16.82 7.74 45.37
C ARG A 367 -17.65 9.03 45.33
N GLU A 368 -17.88 9.55 46.53
CA GLU A 368 -18.47 10.85 46.83
C GLU A 368 -17.70 12.02 46.21
N LYS A 369 -18.48 13.02 45.84
CA LYS A 369 -18.04 14.35 45.40
C LYS A 369 -17.47 15.14 46.56
N HIS A 370 -16.23 15.57 46.49
CA HIS A 370 -15.76 16.74 47.24
C HIS A 370 -15.46 17.88 46.25
N LYS A 371 -16.23 18.95 46.44
CA LYS A 371 -15.94 20.32 46.01
C LYS A 371 -14.86 20.87 46.96
N ASP A 372 -13.87 21.57 46.37
CA ASP A 372 -13.35 22.86 46.84
C ASP A 372 -12.09 23.16 46.05
N ALA A 373 -12.16 24.20 45.31
CA ALA A 373 -11.58 25.56 45.50
C ALA A 373 -10.11 25.74 45.13
N LEU A 374 -9.92 26.42 44.01
CA LEU A 374 -9.11 27.65 43.80
C LEU A 374 -7.62 27.68 44.16
N LEU A 375 -6.90 28.20 43.15
CA LEU A 375 -5.75 29.13 43.21
C LEU A 375 -4.36 28.55 42.86
N CYS A 376 -3.87 29.23 41.84
CA CYS A 376 -2.57 29.54 41.26
C CYS A 376 -2.15 28.69 40.07
#